data_924c8279fa3b900eb99a8c6ae265d430
#
_entry.id   924c8279fa3b900eb99a8c6ae265d430
#
_cell.length_a   1.000
_cell.length_b   1.000
_cell.length_c   1.000
_cell.angle_alpha   90.00
_cell.angle_beta   90.00
_cell.angle_gamma   90.00
#
_symmetry.space_group_name_H-M   'P 1'
#
loop_
_entity.id
_entity.type
_entity.pdbx_description
1 polymer ?
#
loop_
_entity_poly.entity_id
_entity_poly.type
_entity_poly.pdbx_seq_one_letter_code
_entity_poly.pdbx_strand_id
1 'polypeptide(L)'
;MSERNITYLTDVYLITCVVDHGKGEDIVKAARGAGAGGALIHSGHGVGLRERLGLLGIAIETEKDVVQMMVGSEQAEMVANLIYATAGLDRPGAGFIYLTPLETVATYLPRDIRERLRERTA
;
A
#
# COMPACT_ATOMS: atom_id res chain seq x y z
N MET A 1 4.05 7.38 36.40
CA MET A 1 3.42 7.54 35.10
C MET A 1 4.05 6.57 34.10
N SER A 2 3.22 5.84 33.44
CA SER A 2 3.75 4.88 32.48
C SER A 2 4.30 5.61 31.24
N GLU A 3 5.42 5.16 30.77
CA GLU A 3 5.92 5.65 29.50
C GLU A 3 4.98 5.22 28.38
N ARG A 4 4.74 6.14 27.49
CA ARG A 4 4.02 5.80 26.27
C ARG A 4 5.05 5.30 25.28
N ASN A 5 5.13 4.03 25.08
CA ASN A 5 6.09 3.46 24.15
C ASN A 5 5.65 3.68 22.70
N ILE A 6 5.47 4.96 22.36
CA ILE A 6 5.07 5.35 21.01
C ILE A 6 6.32 5.72 20.23
N THR A 7 6.44 5.15 19.06
CA THR A 7 7.48 5.51 18.11
C THR A 7 6.84 6.25 16.95
N TYR A 8 7.40 7.38 16.58
CA TYR A 8 6.94 8.15 15.43
C TYR A 8 7.86 7.88 14.26
N LEU A 9 7.27 7.48 13.16
CA LEU A 9 8.00 7.19 11.93
C LEU A 9 7.71 8.29 10.92
N THR A 10 8.75 8.75 10.26
CA THR A 10 8.65 9.67 9.13
C THR A 10 9.17 8.95 7.89
N ASP A 11 9.08 9.60 6.75
CA ASP A 11 9.51 8.99 5.48
C ASP A 11 8.80 7.68 5.18
N VAL A 12 7.50 7.68 5.39
CA VAL A 12 6.63 6.53 5.13
C VAL A 12 5.62 6.91 4.07
N TYR A 13 5.38 5.99 3.15
CA TYR A 13 4.35 6.14 2.13
C TYR A 13 3.25 5.12 2.35
N LEU A 14 2.03 5.55 2.05
CA LEU A 14 0.91 4.63 1.94
C LEU A 14 0.73 4.28 0.47
N ILE A 15 0.82 3.02 0.14
CA ILE A 15 0.53 2.54 -1.21
C ILE A 15 -0.90 2.01 -1.20
N THR A 16 -1.71 2.53 -2.11
CA THR A 16 -3.09 2.07 -2.29
C THR A 16 -3.24 1.49 -3.68
N CYS A 17 -3.72 0.27 -3.74
CA CYS A 17 -3.93 -0.43 -5.00
C CYS A 17 -5.40 -0.85 -5.08
N VAL A 18 -6.06 -0.49 -6.17
CA VAL A 18 -7.46 -0.84 -6.40
C VAL A 18 -7.51 -1.79 -7.58
N VAL A 19 -7.97 -3.00 -7.35
CA VAL A 19 -7.99 -4.08 -8.34
C VAL A 19 -9.31 -4.81 -8.26
N ASP A 20 -9.54 -5.73 -9.19
CA ASP A 20 -10.73 -6.55 -9.17
C ASP A 20 -10.76 -7.44 -7.93
N HIS A 21 -11.96 -7.72 -7.47
CA HIS A 21 -12.18 -8.55 -6.30
C HIS A 21 -11.48 -9.91 -6.45
N GLY A 22 -10.83 -10.33 -5.38
CA GLY A 22 -10.11 -11.59 -5.34
C GLY A 22 -8.63 -11.49 -5.66
N LYS A 23 -8.16 -10.36 -6.16
CA LYS A 23 -6.76 -10.21 -6.53
C LYS A 23 -5.88 -9.62 -5.42
N GLY A 24 -6.52 -9.13 -4.36
CA GLY A 24 -5.79 -8.45 -3.28
C GLY A 24 -4.78 -9.33 -2.56
N GLU A 25 -5.09 -10.59 -2.34
CA GLU A 25 -4.20 -11.48 -1.61
C GLU A 25 -2.88 -11.74 -2.34
N ASP A 26 -2.92 -11.87 -3.65
CA ASP A 26 -1.71 -12.06 -4.44
C ASP A 26 -0.82 -10.83 -4.37
N ILE A 27 -1.43 -9.67 -4.36
CA ILE A 27 -0.71 -8.40 -4.23
C ILE A 27 -0.04 -8.31 -2.88
N VAL A 28 -0.74 -8.67 -1.82
CA VAL A 28 -0.18 -8.66 -0.47
C VAL A 28 1.01 -9.61 -0.36
N LYS A 29 0.90 -10.81 -0.93
CA LYS A 29 2.00 -11.76 -0.91
C LYS A 29 3.23 -11.23 -1.63
N ALA A 30 3.03 -10.64 -2.80
CA ALA A 30 4.13 -10.08 -3.57
C ALA A 30 4.80 -8.92 -2.82
N ALA A 31 4.02 -8.02 -2.26
CA ALA A 31 4.54 -6.87 -1.54
C ALA A 31 5.28 -7.29 -0.27
N ARG A 32 4.76 -8.29 0.43
CA ARG A 32 5.40 -8.81 1.63
C ARG A 32 6.77 -9.39 1.31
N GLY A 33 6.88 -10.10 0.20
CA GLY A 33 8.15 -10.64 -0.26
C GLY A 33 9.16 -9.55 -0.60
N ALA A 34 8.70 -8.35 -0.91
CA ALA A 34 9.56 -7.21 -1.21
C ALA A 34 9.85 -6.34 0.03
N GLY A 35 9.42 -6.76 1.20
CA GLY A 35 9.71 -6.05 2.44
C GLY A 35 8.62 -5.13 2.93
N ALA A 36 7.47 -5.10 2.29
CA ALA A 36 6.35 -4.31 2.81
C ALA A 36 5.87 -4.91 4.13
N GLY A 37 5.49 -4.05 5.05
CA GLY A 37 4.97 -4.47 6.34
C GLY A 37 3.55 -4.99 6.22
N GLY A 38 2.74 -4.81 7.25
CA GLY A 38 1.37 -5.25 7.22
C GLY A 38 0.55 -4.57 6.13
N ALA A 39 -0.46 -5.27 5.64
CA ALA A 39 -1.34 -4.74 4.62
C ALA A 39 -2.79 -4.95 5.04
N LEU A 40 -3.65 -4.05 4.58
CA LEU A 40 -5.09 -4.16 4.76
C LEU A 40 -5.73 -4.41 3.40
N ILE A 41 -6.66 -5.34 3.36
CA ILE A 41 -7.48 -5.56 2.20
C ILE A 41 -8.92 -5.28 2.62
N HIS A 42 -9.59 -4.39 1.89
CA HIS A 42 -11.00 -4.18 2.13
C HIS A 42 -11.73 -4.08 0.79
N SER A 43 -13.03 -4.32 0.84
CA SER A 43 -13.85 -4.30 -0.36
C SER A 43 -14.35 -2.90 -0.62
N GLY A 44 -14.39 -2.52 -1.87
CA GLY A 44 -14.98 -1.28 -2.31
C GLY A 44 -15.91 -1.52 -3.47
N HIS A 45 -16.85 -0.61 -3.66
CA HIS A 45 -17.78 -0.67 -4.76
C HIS A 45 -17.74 0.67 -5.50
N GLY A 46 -17.31 0.63 -6.74
CA GLY A 46 -17.20 1.85 -7.51
C GLY A 46 -18.51 2.22 -8.15
N VAL A 47 -18.91 3.48 -8.04
CA VAL A 47 -20.13 4.00 -8.66
C VAL A 47 -19.90 5.41 -9.19
N GLY A 48 -20.62 5.75 -10.23
CA GLY A 48 -20.82 7.12 -10.65
C GLY A 48 -19.71 7.83 -11.39
N LEU A 49 -18.60 7.19 -11.65
CA LEU A 49 -17.49 7.83 -12.35
C LEU A 49 -17.09 7.13 -13.64
N ARG A 50 -17.99 6.31 -14.15
CA ARG A 50 -17.72 5.46 -15.30
C ARG A 50 -17.16 6.22 -16.50
N GLU A 51 -17.74 7.35 -16.82
CA GLU A 51 -17.32 8.12 -17.98
C GLU A 51 -15.93 8.72 -17.81
N ARG A 52 -15.64 9.22 -16.62
CA ARG A 52 -14.32 9.78 -16.34
C ARG A 52 -13.27 8.71 -16.18
N LEU A 53 -13.61 7.66 -15.46
CA LEU A 53 -12.68 6.55 -15.21
C LEU A 53 -12.63 5.58 -16.38
N GLY A 54 -13.51 5.71 -17.36
CA GLY A 54 -13.41 4.95 -18.59
C GLY A 54 -12.10 5.13 -19.31
N LEU A 55 -11.48 6.31 -19.17
CA LEU A 55 -10.15 6.56 -19.71
C LEU A 55 -9.09 5.73 -19.00
N LEU A 56 -9.36 5.31 -17.77
CA LEU A 56 -8.49 4.44 -16.99
C LEU A 56 -8.85 2.98 -17.18
N GLY A 57 -9.88 2.69 -17.96
CA GLY A 57 -10.30 1.33 -18.22
C GLY A 57 -10.90 0.61 -17.04
N ILE A 58 -11.42 1.33 -16.06
CA ILE A 58 -11.95 0.73 -14.84
C ILE A 58 -13.45 0.49 -14.96
N ALA A 59 -13.88 -0.74 -14.68
CA ALA A 59 -15.30 -1.07 -14.61
C ALA A 59 -15.83 -0.69 -13.22
N ILE A 60 -16.66 0.33 -13.16
CA ILE A 60 -16.98 0.99 -11.90
C ILE A 60 -18.06 0.28 -11.09
N GLU A 61 -18.89 -0.53 -11.71
CA GLU A 61 -20.02 -1.16 -11.02
C GLU A 61 -19.71 -2.52 -10.43
N THR A 62 -18.44 -2.92 -10.40
CA THR A 62 -18.05 -4.19 -9.84
C THR A 62 -17.35 -4.00 -8.51
N GLU A 63 -17.36 -5.05 -7.71
CA GLU A 63 -16.63 -5.04 -6.47
C GLU A 63 -15.13 -4.97 -6.75
N LYS A 64 -14.44 -4.25 -5.90
CA LYS A 64 -13.00 -4.08 -5.98
C LYS A 64 -12.36 -4.48 -4.66
N ASP A 65 -11.14 -4.97 -4.75
CA ASP A 65 -10.28 -5.08 -3.58
C ASP A 65 -9.45 -3.81 -3.50
N VAL A 66 -9.44 -3.21 -2.32
CA VAL A 66 -8.59 -2.05 -2.04
C VAL A 66 -7.51 -2.54 -1.08
N VAL A 67 -6.28 -2.52 -1.56
CA VAL A 67 -5.13 -2.98 -0.77
C VAL A 67 -4.32 -1.77 -0.37
N GLN A 68 -4.08 -1.64 0.93
CA GLN A 68 -3.29 -0.54 1.46
C GLN A 68 -2.15 -1.08 2.30
N MET A 69 -0.97 -0.52 2.11
CA MET A 69 0.20 -0.91 2.89
C MET A 69 1.12 0.28 3.08
N MET A 70 1.83 0.28 4.19
CA MET A 70 2.81 1.31 4.48
C MET A 70 4.20 0.78 4.17
N VAL A 71 5.00 1.60 3.50
CA VAL A 71 6.38 1.26 3.14
C VAL A 71 7.27 2.46 3.41
N GLY A 72 8.55 2.21 3.64
CA GLY A 72 9.51 3.28 3.73
C GLY A 72 9.65 4.01 2.39
N SER A 73 9.92 5.30 2.43
CA SER A 73 10.03 6.10 1.21
C SER A 73 11.07 5.54 0.23
N GLU A 74 12.14 4.99 0.74
CA GLU A 74 13.21 4.43 -0.10
C GLU A 74 12.81 3.14 -0.82
N GLN A 75 11.76 2.47 -0.34
CA GLN A 75 11.26 1.23 -0.94
C GLN A 75 9.97 1.42 -1.74
N ALA A 76 9.35 2.57 -1.61
CA ALA A 76 8.01 2.80 -2.15
C ALA A 76 7.93 2.57 -3.65
N GLU A 77 8.88 3.08 -4.40
CA GLU A 77 8.88 2.93 -5.85
C GLU A 77 9.06 1.47 -6.27
N MET A 78 9.98 0.77 -5.61
CA MET A 78 10.24 -0.64 -5.91
C MET A 78 9.00 -1.50 -5.63
N VAL A 79 8.38 -1.28 -4.47
CA VAL A 79 7.18 -2.04 -4.10
C VAL A 79 6.04 -1.72 -5.05
N ALA A 80 5.86 -0.45 -5.40
CA ALA A 80 4.82 -0.04 -6.34
C ALA A 80 5.01 -0.69 -7.71
N ASN A 81 6.23 -0.73 -8.21
CA ASN A 81 6.53 -1.37 -9.49
C ASN A 81 6.23 -2.87 -9.45
N LEU A 82 6.56 -3.52 -8.34
CA LEU A 82 6.27 -4.93 -8.16
C LEU A 82 4.77 -5.20 -8.16
N ILE A 83 4.01 -4.37 -7.44
CA ILE A 83 2.56 -4.47 -7.41
C ILE A 83 1.97 -4.25 -8.81
N TYR A 84 2.47 -3.25 -9.50
CA TYR A 84 2.03 -2.94 -10.86
C TYR A 84 2.18 -4.17 -11.78
N ALA A 85 3.33 -4.82 -11.69
CA ALA A 85 3.59 -6.02 -12.49
C ALA A 85 2.72 -7.20 -12.06
N THR A 86 2.63 -7.42 -10.75
CA THR A 86 1.88 -8.57 -10.21
C THR A 86 0.39 -8.46 -10.51
N ALA A 87 -0.16 -7.27 -10.41
CA ALA A 87 -1.59 -7.02 -10.66
C ALA A 87 -1.89 -6.87 -12.15
N GLY A 88 -0.87 -6.78 -13.00
CA GLY A 88 -1.08 -6.59 -14.42
C GLY A 88 -1.75 -5.27 -14.74
N LEU A 89 -1.33 -4.18 -14.10
CA LEU A 89 -1.96 -2.89 -14.26
C LEU A 89 -1.73 -2.24 -15.61
N ASP A 90 -0.91 -2.85 -16.45
CA ASP A 90 -0.68 -2.42 -17.84
C ASP A 90 -1.80 -2.85 -18.78
N ARG A 91 -2.87 -3.43 -18.25
CA ARG A 91 -4.03 -3.85 -19.04
C ARG A 91 -5.22 -2.95 -18.74
N PRO A 92 -6.02 -2.58 -19.75
CA PRO A 92 -7.23 -1.83 -19.50
C PRO A 92 -8.15 -2.54 -18.51
N GLY A 93 -8.67 -1.80 -17.55
CA GLY A 93 -9.63 -2.34 -16.58
C GLY A 93 -9.02 -3.11 -15.43
N ALA A 94 -7.71 -3.27 -15.40
CA ALA A 94 -7.06 -4.07 -14.35
C ALA A 94 -7.04 -3.34 -12.99
N GLY A 95 -7.05 -2.02 -12.99
CA GLY A 95 -7.03 -1.25 -11.77
C GLY A 95 -6.00 -0.13 -11.80
N PHE A 96 -5.70 0.39 -10.63
CA PHE A 96 -4.72 1.47 -10.53
C PHE A 96 -4.05 1.44 -9.16
N ILE A 97 -2.98 2.19 -9.04
CA ILE A 97 -2.19 2.30 -7.82
C ILE A 97 -1.81 3.76 -7.62
N TYR A 98 -1.80 4.20 -6.38
CA TYR A 98 -1.27 5.50 -6.06
C TYR A 98 -0.52 5.47 -4.74
N LEU A 99 0.39 6.42 -4.58
CA LEU A 99 1.25 6.54 -3.41
C LEU A 99 0.94 7.86 -2.71
N THR A 100 0.81 7.78 -1.40
CA THR A 100 0.54 8.95 -0.59
C THR A 100 1.65 9.12 0.45
N PRO A 101 2.40 10.22 0.43
CA PRO A 101 3.36 10.44 1.50
C PRO A 101 2.63 10.72 2.80
N LEU A 102 3.03 10.05 3.86
CA LEU A 102 2.47 10.24 5.18
C LEU A 102 3.37 11.15 5.99
N GLU A 103 2.79 12.12 6.66
CA GLU A 103 3.57 13.03 7.47
C GLU A 103 4.21 12.29 8.65
N THR A 104 3.43 11.52 9.36
CA THR A 104 3.90 10.80 10.55
C THR A 104 3.06 9.55 10.76
N VAL A 105 3.71 8.48 11.15
CA VAL A 105 3.04 7.26 11.59
C VAL A 105 3.44 7.01 13.04
N ALA A 106 2.47 6.85 13.91
CA ALA A 106 2.72 6.57 15.33
C ALA A 106 2.42 5.10 15.60
N THR A 107 3.37 4.41 16.17
CA THR A 107 3.22 2.99 16.48
C THR A 107 4.14 2.59 17.62
N TYR A 108 3.98 1.38 18.10
CA TYR A 108 4.92 0.77 19.04
C TYR A 108 5.92 -0.08 18.27
N LEU A 109 7.19 0.13 18.54
CA LEU A 109 8.24 -0.76 18.04
C LEU A 109 9.00 -1.35 19.20
N PRO A 110 9.27 -2.66 19.17
CA PRO A 110 10.16 -3.28 20.15
C PRO A 110 11.54 -2.60 20.13
N ARG A 111 12.19 -2.61 21.26
CA ARG A 111 13.46 -1.90 21.44
C ARG A 111 14.52 -2.34 20.43
N ASP A 112 14.63 -3.63 20.20
CA ASP A 112 15.61 -4.17 19.26
C ASP A 112 15.40 -3.66 17.84
N ILE A 113 14.14 -3.52 17.41
CA ILE A 113 13.81 -3.00 16.09
C ILE A 113 14.13 -1.53 16.00
N ARG A 114 13.85 -0.76 17.06
CA ARG A 114 14.21 0.66 17.10
C ARG A 114 15.72 0.87 16.95
N GLU A 115 16.49 0.05 17.61
CA GLU A 115 17.94 0.12 17.53
C GLU A 115 18.44 -0.19 16.12
N ARG A 116 17.87 -1.19 15.46
CA ARG A 116 18.22 -1.51 14.07
C ARG A 116 17.93 -0.35 13.13
N LEU A 117 16.80 0.31 13.30
CA LEU A 117 16.44 1.44 12.46
C LEU A 117 17.43 2.61 12.67
N ARG A 118 17.87 2.84 13.89
CA ARG A 118 18.88 3.86 14.16
C ARG A 118 20.20 3.56 13.46
N GLU A 119 20.62 2.31 13.50
CA GLU A 119 21.86 1.89 12.84
C GLU A 119 21.78 2.11 11.33
N ARG A 120 20.60 1.88 10.73
CA ARG A 120 20.41 2.05 9.29
C ARG A 120 20.37 3.50 8.86
N THR A 121 19.97 4.39 9.75
CA THR A 121 19.86 5.81 9.42
C THR A 121 21.08 6.63 9.86
N ALA A 122 21.95 6.03 10.63
CA ALA A 122 23.16 6.72 11.11
C ALA A 122 24.28 6.73 10.01
#